data_af39485e4c7591bf653a4929c056bb59
#
_entry.id   af39485e4c7591bf653a4929c056bb59
#
_cell.length_a   1.000
_cell.length_b   1.000
_cell.length_c   1.000
_cell.angle_alpha   90.00
_cell.angle_beta   90.00
_cell.angle_gamma   90.00
#
_symmetry.space_group_name_H-M   'P 1'
#
loop_
_entity.id
_entity.type
_entity.pdbx_description
1 polymer ?
#
loop_
_entity_poly.entity_id
_entity_poly.type
_entity_poly.pdbx_seq_one_letter_code
_entity_poly.pdbx_strand_id
1 'polypeptide(L)'
;MWRRWRRHWLGRAFRDGEFSPLFATPPEEEWVALDFETTSLDPAKAEIVSIGAVRIQGNRVLTGEALSIRVQPPASLSAGSVVIHGLRHQDLQQGMVLEAALRLLLAFIGPRELVGYHIAYDLRILNLACQRHWGLRLPQRGIEVSRLYHDQLFRRYPDAVIDLHLAAICQHLGLPPLPLHDALSDATAAALIFLRLHQGGPLAYPKV
;
A
#
# COMPACT_ATOMS: atom_id res chain seq x y z
N MET A 1 -6.06 -10.09 21.98
CA MET A 1 -7.50 -10.38 22.16
C MET A 1 -8.40 -9.38 21.42
N TRP A 2 -8.23 -8.09 21.56
CA TRP A 2 -9.06 -7.04 20.92
C TRP A 2 -9.06 -7.06 19.37
N ARG A 3 -7.92 -7.43 18.74
CA ARG A 3 -7.74 -7.54 17.27
C ARG A 3 -8.65 -8.60 16.65
N ARG A 4 -8.74 -9.79 17.24
CA ARG A 4 -9.62 -10.89 16.80
C ARG A 4 -11.07 -10.52 16.95
N TRP A 5 -11.42 -9.80 18.00
CA TRP A 5 -12.79 -9.34 18.28
C TRP A 5 -13.28 -8.32 17.24
N ARG A 6 -12.43 -7.33 16.86
CA ARG A 6 -12.76 -6.33 15.83
C ARG A 6 -12.99 -6.99 14.46
N ARG A 7 -12.11 -7.91 14.03
CA ARG A 7 -12.29 -8.67 12.78
C ARG A 7 -13.58 -9.49 12.80
N HIS A 8 -13.83 -10.19 13.88
CA HIS A 8 -15.04 -10.99 14.02
C HIS A 8 -16.31 -10.12 13.96
N TRP A 9 -16.30 -8.97 14.62
CA TRP A 9 -17.47 -8.07 14.64
C TRP A 9 -17.72 -7.43 13.27
N LEU A 10 -16.69 -6.91 12.59
CA LEU A 10 -16.79 -6.35 11.25
C LEU A 10 -17.17 -7.40 10.21
N GLY A 11 -16.72 -8.64 10.37
CA GLY A 11 -16.97 -9.75 9.43
C GLY A 11 -18.39 -10.33 9.52
N ARG A 12 -19.19 -9.96 10.52
CA ARG A 12 -20.55 -10.56 10.72
C ARG A 12 -21.46 -10.39 9.51
N ALA A 13 -21.43 -9.24 8.86
CA ALA A 13 -22.25 -8.95 7.68
C ALA A 13 -21.72 -9.61 6.38
N PHE A 14 -20.49 -10.14 6.39
CA PHE A 14 -19.81 -10.66 5.20
C PHE A 14 -19.37 -12.12 5.33
N ARG A 15 -19.95 -12.88 6.29
CA ARG A 15 -19.51 -14.24 6.65
C ARG A 15 -19.53 -15.23 5.51
N ASP A 16 -20.54 -15.16 4.66
CA ASP A 16 -20.78 -16.15 3.60
C ASP A 16 -20.59 -15.55 2.21
N GLY A 17 -19.97 -14.37 2.12
CA GLY A 17 -19.77 -13.65 0.87
C GLY A 17 -18.32 -13.66 0.37
N GLU A 18 -18.12 -13.11 -0.81
CA GLU A 18 -16.81 -12.98 -1.48
C GLU A 18 -15.76 -12.27 -0.62
N PHE A 19 -16.16 -11.40 0.31
CA PHE A 19 -15.29 -10.64 1.19
C PHE A 19 -14.95 -11.38 2.50
N SER A 20 -15.49 -12.56 2.74
CA SER A 20 -15.24 -13.31 3.98
C SER A 20 -13.74 -13.58 4.24
N PRO A 21 -12.89 -13.83 3.22
CA PRO A 21 -11.46 -14.05 3.43
C PRO A 21 -10.72 -12.88 4.09
N LEU A 22 -11.21 -11.64 3.90
CA LEU A 22 -10.61 -10.44 4.51
C LEU A 22 -10.63 -10.49 6.05
N PHE A 23 -11.57 -11.21 6.63
CA PHE A 23 -11.81 -11.29 8.07
C PHE A 23 -11.18 -12.53 8.71
N ALA A 24 -10.61 -13.42 7.92
CA ALA A 24 -9.90 -14.60 8.42
C ALA A 24 -8.66 -14.19 9.25
N THR A 25 -8.11 -15.13 9.99
CA THR A 25 -6.84 -14.92 10.70
C THR A 25 -5.73 -14.67 9.68
N PRO A 26 -4.95 -13.60 9.81
CA PRO A 26 -3.80 -13.38 8.95
C PRO A 26 -2.82 -14.56 9.04
N PRO A 27 -2.28 -15.03 7.91
CA PRO A 27 -1.19 -15.99 7.93
C PRO A 27 0.04 -15.37 8.60
N GLU A 28 0.85 -16.21 9.21
CA GLU A 28 2.11 -15.76 9.81
C GLU A 28 3.11 -15.38 8.71
N GLU A 29 3.88 -14.33 8.97
CA GLU A 29 4.92 -13.83 8.06
C GLU A 29 4.44 -13.56 6.62
N GLU A 30 3.18 -13.15 6.48
CA GLU A 30 2.65 -12.71 5.19
C GLU A 30 2.02 -11.32 5.27
N TRP A 31 2.37 -10.49 4.30
CA TRP A 31 1.87 -9.11 4.15
C TRP A 31 1.60 -8.82 2.67
N VAL A 32 0.91 -7.71 2.42
CA VAL A 32 0.77 -7.15 1.07
C VAL A 32 1.28 -5.71 1.11
N ALA A 33 2.28 -5.39 0.30
CA ALA A 33 2.63 -4.01 0.06
C ALA A 33 1.68 -3.43 -0.99
N LEU A 34 1.24 -2.19 -0.77
CA LEU A 34 0.21 -1.51 -1.56
C LEU A 34 0.59 -0.05 -1.76
N ASP A 35 0.32 0.44 -2.97
CA ASP A 35 0.38 1.85 -3.32
C ASP A 35 -0.67 2.19 -4.38
N PHE A 36 -1.18 3.43 -4.40
CA PHE A 36 -2.12 3.95 -5.37
C PHE A 36 -1.61 5.21 -6.05
N GLU A 37 -1.78 5.29 -7.38
CA GLU A 37 -1.82 6.60 -8.04
C GLU A 37 -3.25 7.14 -7.98
N THR A 38 -3.38 8.43 -7.71
CA THR A 38 -4.68 9.06 -7.44
C THR A 38 -4.78 10.46 -8.04
N THR A 39 -6.01 10.96 -8.19
CA THR A 39 -6.29 12.28 -8.78
C THR A 39 -6.05 13.46 -7.83
N SER A 40 -5.87 13.25 -6.53
CA SER A 40 -5.76 14.30 -5.52
C SER A 40 -4.99 13.82 -4.30
N LEU A 41 -4.29 14.70 -3.60
CA LEU A 41 -3.67 14.42 -2.30
C LEU A 41 -4.66 14.49 -1.13
N ASP A 42 -5.88 15.02 -1.35
CA ASP A 42 -6.95 14.97 -0.36
C ASP A 42 -7.69 13.64 -0.48
N PRO A 43 -7.55 12.72 0.50
CA PRO A 43 -8.16 11.39 0.40
C PRO A 43 -9.69 11.39 0.37
N ALA A 44 -10.35 12.50 0.75
CA ALA A 44 -11.80 12.64 0.66
C ALA A 44 -12.28 12.87 -0.79
N LYS A 45 -11.40 13.42 -1.65
CA LYS A 45 -11.67 13.77 -3.05
C LYS A 45 -10.92 12.88 -4.03
N ALA A 46 -9.90 12.15 -3.56
CA ALA A 46 -9.06 11.31 -4.38
C ALA A 46 -9.84 10.14 -4.99
N GLU A 47 -9.62 9.93 -6.28
CA GLU A 47 -10.08 8.76 -7.02
C GLU A 47 -8.88 7.97 -7.52
N ILE A 48 -8.95 6.64 -7.44
CA ILE A 48 -7.86 5.73 -7.81
C ILE A 48 -7.74 5.67 -9.33
N VAL A 49 -6.54 5.84 -9.86
CA VAL A 49 -6.21 5.71 -11.30
C VAL A 49 -5.28 4.52 -11.57
N SER A 50 -4.48 4.13 -10.59
CA SER A 50 -3.62 2.93 -10.68
C SER A 50 -3.50 2.25 -9.32
N ILE A 51 -3.36 0.94 -9.33
CA ILE A 51 -3.18 0.09 -8.15
C ILE A 51 -1.94 -0.76 -8.36
N GLY A 52 -1.00 -0.67 -7.44
CA GLY A 52 0.15 -1.53 -7.35
C GLY A 52 0.13 -2.32 -6.04
N ALA A 53 0.24 -3.65 -6.12
CA ALA A 53 0.33 -4.46 -4.92
C ALA A 53 1.25 -5.66 -5.14
N VAL A 54 2.04 -6.01 -4.11
CA VAL A 54 2.92 -7.17 -4.13
C VAL A 54 2.88 -7.90 -2.81
N ARG A 55 2.90 -9.23 -2.86
CA ARG A 55 2.93 -10.07 -1.66
C ARG A 55 4.33 -10.16 -1.08
N ILE A 56 4.39 -10.16 0.24
CA ILE A 56 5.58 -10.44 1.04
C ILE A 56 5.30 -11.74 1.78
N GLN A 57 6.22 -12.70 1.68
CA GLN A 57 6.13 -13.98 2.38
C GLN A 57 7.48 -14.33 3.00
N GLY A 58 7.53 -14.39 4.32
CA GLY A 58 8.79 -14.52 5.05
C GLY A 58 9.76 -13.39 4.68
N ASN A 59 10.87 -13.75 4.08
CA ASN A 59 11.92 -12.82 3.63
C ASN A 59 11.92 -12.56 2.10
N ARG A 60 10.81 -12.82 1.41
CA ARG A 60 10.71 -12.73 -0.06
C ARG A 60 9.61 -11.76 -0.48
N VAL A 61 9.90 -10.94 -1.47
CA VAL A 61 8.91 -10.18 -2.24
C VAL A 61 8.53 -11.00 -3.48
N LEU A 62 7.26 -11.34 -3.63
CA LEU A 62 6.76 -12.23 -4.69
C LEU A 62 6.39 -11.39 -5.93
N THR A 63 7.38 -10.84 -6.61
CA THR A 63 7.17 -9.96 -7.77
C THR A 63 6.51 -10.66 -8.96
N GLY A 64 6.67 -11.97 -9.10
CA GLY A 64 5.99 -12.77 -10.13
C GLY A 64 4.48 -12.92 -9.93
N GLU A 65 3.97 -12.58 -8.75
CA GLU A 65 2.53 -12.60 -8.40
C GLU A 65 1.99 -11.19 -8.15
N ALA A 66 2.72 -10.16 -8.59
CA ALA A 66 2.34 -8.78 -8.33
C ALA A 66 1.04 -8.41 -9.06
N LEU A 67 0.26 -7.53 -8.45
CA LEU A 67 -0.94 -6.96 -9.02
C LEU A 67 -0.65 -5.53 -9.51
N SER A 68 -0.83 -5.29 -10.80
CA SER A 68 -0.76 -3.96 -11.40
C SER A 68 -2.02 -3.72 -12.21
N ILE A 69 -2.86 -2.77 -11.81
CA ILE A 69 -4.14 -2.48 -12.45
C ILE A 69 -4.21 -0.99 -12.76
N ARG A 70 -4.52 -0.66 -14.01
CA ARG A 70 -4.99 0.68 -14.41
C ARG A 70 -6.50 0.71 -14.30
N VAL A 71 -7.02 1.78 -13.69
CA VAL A 71 -8.45 2.01 -13.54
C VAL A 71 -8.92 2.98 -14.64
N GLN A 72 -10.13 2.82 -15.11
CA GLN A 72 -10.73 3.75 -16.07
C GLN A 72 -10.66 5.18 -15.56
N PRO A 73 -10.41 6.18 -16.44
CA PRO A 73 -10.16 7.53 -16.01
C PRO A 73 -11.41 8.12 -15.34
N PRO A 74 -11.28 8.55 -14.06
CA PRO A 74 -12.38 9.22 -13.39
C PRO A 74 -12.56 10.65 -13.90
N ALA A 75 -13.74 11.22 -13.66
CA ALA A 75 -14.05 12.60 -14.08
C ALA A 75 -13.16 13.65 -13.42
N SER A 76 -12.59 13.35 -12.26
CA SER A 76 -11.69 14.23 -11.51
C SER A 76 -10.23 14.21 -11.99
N LEU A 77 -9.88 13.39 -13.00
CA LEU A 77 -8.53 13.34 -13.56
C LEU A 77 -8.14 14.69 -14.14
N SER A 78 -7.15 15.34 -13.56
CA SER A 78 -6.70 16.66 -13.91
C SER A 78 -5.28 16.67 -14.51
N ALA A 79 -4.93 17.74 -15.25
CA ALA A 79 -3.56 17.90 -15.72
C ALA A 79 -2.53 17.92 -14.59
N GLY A 80 -2.89 18.44 -13.40
CA GLY A 80 -2.01 18.49 -12.22
C GLY A 80 -1.65 17.09 -11.70
N SER A 81 -2.63 16.18 -11.61
CA SER A 81 -2.35 14.80 -11.18
C SER A 81 -1.55 14.04 -12.23
N VAL A 82 -1.83 14.26 -13.53
CA VAL A 82 -1.08 13.64 -14.64
C VAL A 82 0.41 14.01 -14.59
N VAL A 83 0.75 15.23 -14.19
CA VAL A 83 2.16 15.64 -14.04
C VAL A 83 2.89 14.83 -12.98
N ILE A 84 2.18 14.36 -11.94
CA ILE A 84 2.79 13.60 -10.83
C ILE A 84 3.02 12.14 -11.24
N HIS A 85 1.97 11.43 -11.68
CA HIS A 85 2.04 9.98 -11.95
C HIS A 85 2.17 9.62 -13.44
N GLY A 86 2.18 10.61 -14.34
CA GLY A 86 2.38 10.39 -15.79
C GLY A 86 1.21 9.74 -16.54
N LEU A 87 0.15 9.29 -15.87
CA LEU A 87 -0.97 8.57 -16.47
C LEU A 87 -1.99 9.56 -17.05
N ARG A 88 -2.08 9.62 -18.37
CA ARG A 88 -3.03 10.48 -19.10
C ARG A 88 -4.35 9.75 -19.30
N HIS A 89 -5.39 10.49 -19.63
CA HIS A 89 -6.71 9.94 -19.94
C HIS A 89 -6.66 8.79 -20.97
N GLN A 90 -5.87 8.96 -22.03
CA GLN A 90 -5.71 7.92 -23.06
C GLN A 90 -5.05 6.64 -22.53
N ASP A 91 -4.14 6.75 -21.56
CA ASP A 91 -3.42 5.61 -20.97
C ASP A 91 -4.35 4.78 -20.06
N LEU A 92 -5.45 5.37 -19.62
CA LEU A 92 -6.44 4.79 -18.71
C LEU A 92 -7.73 4.33 -19.42
N GLN A 93 -7.94 4.67 -20.71
CA GLN A 93 -9.19 4.33 -21.44
C GLN A 93 -9.50 2.84 -21.45
N GLN A 94 -8.48 1.99 -21.53
CA GLN A 94 -8.62 0.53 -21.50
C GLN A 94 -8.48 -0.04 -20.09
N GLY A 95 -8.47 0.82 -19.08
CA GLY A 95 -8.39 0.43 -17.69
C GLY A 95 -9.63 -0.35 -17.24
N MET A 96 -9.51 -0.99 -16.11
CA MET A 96 -10.59 -1.75 -15.49
C MET A 96 -11.58 -0.80 -14.82
N VAL A 97 -12.85 -1.14 -14.78
CA VAL A 97 -13.85 -0.45 -13.96
C VAL A 97 -13.43 -0.56 -12.49
N LEU A 98 -13.54 0.54 -11.74
CA LEU A 98 -13.06 0.63 -10.35
C LEU A 98 -13.59 -0.51 -9.47
N GLU A 99 -14.87 -0.83 -9.55
CA GLU A 99 -15.46 -1.90 -8.74
C GLU A 99 -14.79 -3.27 -8.99
N ALA A 100 -14.51 -3.60 -10.26
CA ALA A 100 -13.83 -4.84 -10.61
C ALA A 100 -12.36 -4.84 -10.13
N ALA A 101 -11.67 -3.72 -10.26
CA ALA A 101 -10.30 -3.53 -9.77
C ALA A 101 -10.22 -3.72 -8.25
N LEU A 102 -11.18 -3.14 -7.51
CA LEU A 102 -11.27 -3.28 -6.06
C LEU A 102 -11.55 -4.73 -5.65
N ARG A 103 -12.42 -5.47 -6.36
CA ARG A 103 -12.67 -6.89 -6.06
C ARG A 103 -11.39 -7.72 -6.20
N LEU A 104 -10.63 -7.52 -7.28
CA LEU A 104 -9.34 -8.20 -7.48
C LEU A 104 -8.33 -7.84 -6.38
N LEU A 105 -8.23 -6.55 -6.03
CA LEU A 105 -7.35 -6.11 -4.97
C LEU A 105 -7.73 -6.72 -3.62
N LEU A 106 -9.01 -6.73 -3.26
CA LEU A 106 -9.48 -7.29 -1.99
C LEU A 106 -9.23 -8.82 -1.91
N ALA A 107 -9.43 -9.54 -3.01
CA ALA A 107 -9.07 -10.94 -3.11
C ALA A 107 -7.56 -11.16 -2.96
N PHE A 108 -6.75 -10.28 -3.55
CA PHE A 108 -5.28 -10.33 -3.44
C PHE A 108 -4.80 -10.06 -2.01
N ILE A 109 -5.36 -9.05 -1.34
CA ILE A 109 -5.06 -8.70 0.05
C ILE A 109 -5.43 -9.85 0.99
N GLY A 110 -6.64 -10.40 0.84
CA GLY A 110 -7.15 -11.39 1.78
C GLY A 110 -7.04 -10.91 3.24
N PRO A 111 -6.68 -11.78 4.19
CA PRO A 111 -6.60 -11.41 5.61
C PRO A 111 -5.31 -10.68 6.01
N ARG A 112 -4.36 -10.45 5.09
CA ARG A 112 -3.02 -9.93 5.36
C ARG A 112 -3.04 -8.48 5.83
N GLU A 113 -2.08 -8.10 6.65
CA GLU A 113 -1.82 -6.69 6.98
C GLU A 113 -1.14 -6.01 5.78
N LEU A 114 -1.34 -4.70 5.66
CA LEU A 114 -0.83 -3.92 4.54
C LEU A 114 0.45 -3.18 4.93
N VAL A 115 1.37 -3.10 4.00
CA VAL A 115 2.64 -2.36 4.12
C VAL A 115 2.63 -1.26 3.07
N GLY A 116 3.18 -0.10 3.34
CA GLY A 116 3.32 0.95 2.33
C GLY A 116 4.06 2.17 2.84
N TYR A 117 4.36 3.05 1.91
CA TYR A 117 4.86 4.38 2.18
C TYR A 117 3.67 5.36 2.14
N HIS A 118 3.43 6.08 3.23
CA HIS A 118 2.20 6.84 3.46
C HIS A 118 0.91 5.99 3.43
N ILE A 119 0.99 4.73 3.79
CA ILE A 119 -0.08 3.71 3.70
C ILE A 119 -1.41 4.16 4.35
N ALA A 120 -1.38 5.08 5.29
CA ALA A 120 -2.59 5.61 5.92
C ALA A 120 -3.49 6.34 4.91
N TYR A 121 -2.89 6.98 3.90
CA TYR A 121 -3.59 7.64 2.81
C TYR A 121 -4.30 6.61 1.92
N ASP A 122 -3.58 5.58 1.44
CA ASP A 122 -4.13 4.52 0.60
C ASP A 122 -5.24 3.74 1.29
N LEU A 123 -5.03 3.37 2.55
CA LEU A 123 -6.02 2.71 3.38
C LEU A 123 -7.29 3.54 3.54
N ARG A 124 -7.17 4.86 3.66
CA ARG A 124 -8.33 5.73 3.78
C ARG A 124 -9.14 5.75 2.49
N ILE A 125 -8.49 5.88 1.34
CA ILE A 125 -9.14 5.87 0.03
C ILE A 125 -9.80 4.51 -0.22
N LEU A 126 -9.07 3.42 0.02
CA LEU A 126 -9.60 2.07 -0.14
C LEU A 126 -10.83 1.83 0.74
N ASN A 127 -10.80 2.24 2.02
CA ASN A 127 -11.95 2.12 2.91
C ASN A 127 -13.14 2.95 2.44
N LEU A 128 -12.92 4.18 1.96
CA LEU A 128 -13.99 5.02 1.43
C LEU A 128 -14.62 4.39 0.18
N ALA A 129 -13.80 3.86 -0.73
CA ALA A 129 -14.28 3.17 -1.92
C ALA A 129 -15.08 1.91 -1.55
N CYS A 130 -14.55 1.04 -0.70
CA CYS A 130 -15.22 -0.17 -0.24
C CYS A 130 -16.54 0.13 0.50
N GLN A 131 -16.56 1.20 1.28
CA GLN A 131 -17.76 1.61 2.00
C GLN A 131 -18.85 2.11 1.06
N ARG A 132 -18.47 2.86 0.00
CA ARG A 132 -19.42 3.35 -1.01
C ARG A 132 -20.04 2.23 -1.85
N HIS A 133 -19.22 1.24 -2.24
CA HIS A 133 -19.68 0.14 -3.11
C HIS A 133 -20.43 -0.95 -2.34
N TRP A 134 -19.99 -1.29 -1.12
CA TRP A 134 -20.45 -2.49 -0.42
C TRP A 134 -20.76 -2.29 1.06
N GLY A 135 -20.65 -1.08 1.59
CA GLY A 135 -20.74 -0.86 3.05
C GLY A 135 -19.62 -1.54 3.84
N LEU A 136 -18.58 -2.00 3.14
CA LEU A 136 -17.48 -2.79 3.69
C LEU A 136 -16.48 -1.89 4.41
N ARG A 137 -16.12 -2.23 5.65
CA ARG A 137 -14.99 -1.66 6.40
C ARG A 137 -13.88 -2.68 6.54
N LEU A 138 -12.69 -2.32 6.07
CA LEU A 138 -11.54 -3.20 6.08
C LEU A 138 -11.00 -3.42 7.49
N PRO A 139 -10.76 -4.66 7.90
CA PRO A 139 -10.12 -4.98 9.18
C PRO A 139 -8.59 -4.84 9.14
N GLN A 140 -8.00 -4.73 7.94
CA GLN A 140 -6.56 -4.67 7.73
C GLN A 140 -5.96 -3.41 8.36
N ARG A 141 -4.70 -3.51 8.75
CA ARG A 141 -3.89 -2.40 9.26
C ARG A 141 -2.80 -2.06 8.28
N GLY A 142 -2.37 -0.81 8.31
CA GLY A 142 -1.20 -0.35 7.61
C GLY A 142 0.04 -0.37 8.49
N ILE A 143 1.14 -0.79 7.92
CA ILE A 143 2.49 -0.71 8.46
C ILE A 143 3.22 0.34 7.63
N GLU A 144 3.53 1.47 8.26
CA GLU A 144 4.19 2.61 7.63
C GLU A 144 5.70 2.41 7.63
N VAL A 145 6.30 2.28 6.45
CA VAL A 145 7.72 1.96 6.33
C VAL A 145 8.63 3.14 6.69
N SER A 146 8.23 4.36 6.40
CA SER A 146 9.00 5.55 6.78
C SER A 146 9.10 5.70 8.29
N ARG A 147 8.04 5.36 9.01
CA ARG A 147 8.05 5.36 10.47
C ARG A 147 8.93 4.26 11.05
N LEU A 148 8.86 3.04 10.49
CA LEU A 148 9.75 1.95 10.92
C LEU A 148 11.22 2.34 10.74
N TYR A 149 11.55 2.94 9.60
CA TYR A 149 12.90 3.45 9.31
C TYR A 149 13.32 4.53 10.30
N HIS A 150 12.48 5.56 10.48
CA HIS A 150 12.71 6.61 11.45
C HIS A 150 12.97 6.06 12.86
N ASP A 151 12.09 5.19 13.36
CA ASP A 151 12.16 4.67 14.72
C ASP A 151 13.44 3.83 14.96
N GLN A 152 13.94 3.13 13.92
CA GLN A 152 15.20 2.39 14.02
C GLN A 152 16.42 3.31 14.06
N LEU A 153 16.45 4.37 13.25
CA LEU A 153 17.54 5.33 13.24
C LEU A 153 17.54 6.19 14.50
N PHE A 154 16.38 6.71 14.89
CA PHE A 154 16.25 7.59 16.06
C PHE A 154 16.71 6.90 17.35
N ARG A 155 16.41 5.61 17.52
CA ARG A 155 16.91 4.83 18.67
C ARG A 155 18.44 4.76 18.74
N ARG A 156 19.12 4.80 17.61
CA ARG A 156 20.57 4.67 17.53
C ARG A 156 21.27 6.02 17.40
N TYR A 157 20.64 6.96 16.74
CA TYR A 157 21.17 8.29 16.40
C TYR A 157 20.12 9.36 16.65
N PRO A 158 19.83 9.71 17.91
CA PRO A 158 18.73 10.63 18.24
C PRO A 158 18.93 12.04 17.70
N ASP A 159 20.18 12.45 17.46
CA ASP A 159 20.52 13.77 16.93
C ASP A 159 20.67 13.82 15.39
N ALA A 160 20.42 12.70 14.71
CA ALA A 160 20.54 12.64 13.25
C ALA A 160 19.40 13.36 12.57
N VAL A 161 19.70 14.11 11.51
CA VAL A 161 18.69 14.58 10.55
C VAL A 161 18.34 13.41 9.65
N ILE A 162 17.09 12.97 9.71
CA ILE A 162 16.61 11.78 9.00
C ILE A 162 15.75 12.22 7.84
N ASP A 163 16.21 11.95 6.61
CA ASP A 163 15.40 12.14 5.41
C ASP A 163 14.43 10.96 5.25
N LEU A 164 13.13 11.27 5.20
CA LEU A 164 12.05 10.28 5.10
C LEU A 164 11.47 10.13 3.70
N HIS A 165 12.02 10.81 2.68
CA HIS A 165 11.61 10.60 1.31
C HIS A 165 11.90 9.17 0.85
N LEU A 166 10.98 8.57 0.11
CA LEU A 166 11.07 7.17 -0.33
C LEU A 166 12.40 6.85 -1.00
N ALA A 167 12.83 7.71 -1.93
CA ALA A 167 14.10 7.56 -2.65
C ALA A 167 15.31 7.62 -1.72
N ALA A 168 15.32 8.53 -0.74
CA ALA A 168 16.40 8.66 0.24
C ALA A 168 16.49 7.43 1.15
N ILE A 169 15.33 6.90 1.60
CA ILE A 169 15.28 5.66 2.37
C ILE A 169 15.85 4.49 1.55
N CYS A 170 15.40 4.32 0.31
CA CYS A 170 15.91 3.27 -0.59
C CYS A 170 17.42 3.37 -0.77
N GLN A 171 17.93 4.57 -1.07
CA GLN A 171 19.36 4.82 -1.24
C GLN A 171 20.15 4.48 0.04
N HIS A 172 19.69 4.94 1.20
CA HIS A 172 20.38 4.67 2.47
C HIS A 172 20.40 3.18 2.82
N LEU A 173 19.33 2.45 2.50
CA LEU A 173 19.24 1.01 2.74
C LEU A 173 19.96 0.17 1.68
N GLY A 174 20.54 0.78 0.65
CA GLY A 174 21.22 0.10 -0.46
C GLY A 174 20.28 -0.73 -1.34
N LEU A 175 19.02 -0.30 -1.45
CA LEU A 175 18.02 -0.96 -2.28
C LEU A 175 18.17 -0.55 -3.75
N PRO A 176 17.77 -1.41 -4.69
CA PRO A 176 17.83 -1.08 -6.11
C PRO A 176 16.93 0.13 -6.42
N PRO A 177 17.38 1.02 -7.33
CA PRO A 177 16.51 2.10 -7.79
C PRO A 177 15.33 1.53 -8.58
N LEU A 178 14.13 2.01 -8.26
CA LEU A 178 12.89 1.69 -8.96
C LEU A 178 12.32 2.96 -9.59
N PRO A 179 11.56 2.87 -10.69
CA PRO A 179 10.83 4.01 -11.23
C PRO A 179 9.93 4.61 -10.15
N LEU A 180 10.00 5.93 -9.97
CA LEU A 180 9.13 6.64 -9.03
C LEU A 180 7.79 6.96 -9.70
N HIS A 181 6.74 7.13 -8.86
CA HIS A 181 5.39 7.46 -9.31
C HIS A 181 4.79 6.41 -10.27
N ASP A 182 5.10 5.15 -9.98
CA ASP A 182 4.42 3.99 -10.54
C ASP A 182 3.98 3.10 -9.38
N ALA A 183 2.70 2.93 -9.22
CA ALA A 183 2.10 2.29 -8.04
C ALA A 183 2.73 0.92 -7.71
N LEU A 184 3.05 0.09 -8.72
CA LEU A 184 3.69 -1.20 -8.45
C LEU A 184 5.15 -1.04 -8.02
N SER A 185 5.86 -0.10 -8.60
CA SER A 185 7.25 0.21 -8.22
C SER A 185 7.32 0.74 -6.79
N ASP A 186 6.44 1.65 -6.41
CA ASP A 186 6.42 2.26 -5.07
C ASP A 186 5.95 1.24 -4.02
N ALA A 187 4.96 0.38 -4.32
CA ALA A 187 4.60 -0.76 -3.49
C ALA A 187 5.77 -1.75 -3.32
N THR A 188 6.54 -2.01 -4.40
CA THR A 188 7.71 -2.89 -4.35
C THR A 188 8.84 -2.28 -3.53
N ALA A 189 9.08 -0.98 -3.65
CA ALA A 189 10.03 -0.25 -2.82
C ALA A 189 9.66 -0.35 -1.34
N ALA A 190 8.40 -0.11 -1.01
CA ALA A 190 7.90 -0.25 0.37
C ALA A 190 8.07 -1.69 0.90
N ALA A 191 7.83 -2.71 0.06
CA ALA A 191 8.05 -4.11 0.43
C ALA A 191 9.53 -4.40 0.74
N LEU A 192 10.44 -3.91 -0.09
CA LEU A 192 11.89 -4.08 0.11
C LEU A 192 12.38 -3.36 1.37
N ILE A 193 11.92 -2.12 1.59
CA ILE A 193 12.20 -1.37 2.82
C ILE A 193 11.72 -2.16 4.03
N PHE A 194 10.46 -2.62 4.01
CA PHE A 194 9.88 -3.42 5.09
C PHE A 194 10.73 -4.64 5.42
N LEU A 195 11.09 -5.45 4.42
CA LEU A 195 11.92 -6.63 4.62
C LEU A 195 13.29 -6.28 5.20
N ARG A 196 13.96 -5.25 4.66
CA ARG A 196 15.27 -4.82 5.15
C ARG A 196 15.23 -4.38 6.62
N LEU A 197 14.14 -3.73 7.03
CA LEU A 197 13.95 -3.29 8.41
C LEU A 197 13.45 -4.41 9.32
N HIS A 198 12.63 -5.34 8.80
CA HIS A 198 12.05 -6.45 9.55
C HIS A 198 13.08 -7.54 9.88
N GLN A 199 13.98 -7.83 8.94
CA GLN A 199 15.06 -8.80 9.15
C GLN A 199 16.08 -8.33 10.20
N GLY A 200 16.04 -7.06 10.55
CA GLY A 200 16.95 -6.48 11.53
C GLY A 200 18.37 -6.29 10.99
N GLY A 201 19.20 -5.79 11.85
CA GLY A 201 20.56 -5.42 11.56
C GLY A 201 20.75 -3.92 11.74
N PRO A 202 21.95 -3.52 12.18
CA PRO A 202 22.22 -2.13 12.49
C PRO A 202 22.17 -1.30 11.19
N LEU A 203 21.39 -0.22 11.22
CA LEU A 203 21.49 0.81 10.21
C LEU A 203 22.74 1.65 10.41
N ALA A 204 23.41 2.03 9.34
CA ALA A 204 24.51 2.97 9.39
C ALA A 204 24.01 4.38 9.76
N TYR A 205 24.93 5.30 10.06
CA TYR A 205 24.56 6.72 10.20
C TYR A 205 24.08 7.25 8.85
N PRO A 206 22.92 7.93 8.81
CA PRO A 206 22.43 8.50 7.54
C PRO A 206 23.43 9.59 7.09
N LYS A 207 23.96 9.44 5.88
CA LYS A 207 24.77 10.49 5.25
C LYS A 207 23.79 11.50 4.63
N VAL A 208 23.83 12.73 5.10
CA VAL A 208 23.11 13.86 4.51
C VAL A 208 23.78 14.27 3.21
#